data_240a6ae4cf74389a8138890cf95d1225
#
_entry.id   240a6ae4cf74389a8138890cf95d1225
#
_cell.length_a   1.000
_cell.length_b   1.000
_cell.length_c   1.000
_cell.angle_alpha   90.00
_cell.angle_beta   90.00
_cell.angle_gamma   90.00
#
_symmetry.space_group_name_H-M   'P 1'
#
loop_
_entity.id
_entity.type
_entity.pdbx_description
1 polymer ?
#
loop_
_entity_poly.entity_id
_entity_poly.type
_entity_poly.pdbx_seq_one_letter_code
_entity_poly.pdbx_strand_id
1 'polypeptide(L)'
;MKPKSINSIDLLKKQDALNRRKFLQSSANGLGVIFLANLLGEEDSYGFQFKKPNFIPKAKRVIYLFQSGGPSQMDLFDPKPKLEKHRGKELPNSIRGKQRLTGMTANQKTLPVTPTKYSFSTYGQSGLELSELLPNLGRVADELCIVRSIHSEAINHDPAITFLQTGFQLSGRPSIGSWVSYGLGSMNRDLPAYVVMTSRGGSGDAQPLYSRL
;
A
#
# COMPACT_ATOMS: atom_id res chain seq x y z
N MET A 1 -32.22 -15.04 46.11
CA MET A 1 -30.96 -15.11 45.33
C MET A 1 -30.73 -13.75 44.70
N LYS A 2 -29.71 -12.99 45.13
CA LYS A 2 -29.37 -11.68 44.53
C LYS A 2 -28.60 -11.92 43.25
N PRO A 3 -28.86 -11.20 42.13
CA PRO A 3 -28.07 -11.33 40.92
C PRO A 3 -26.65 -10.79 41.17
N LYS A 4 -25.63 -11.59 40.79
CA LYS A 4 -24.25 -11.18 40.83
C LYS A 4 -24.07 -9.96 39.91
N SER A 5 -23.62 -8.84 40.46
CA SER A 5 -23.22 -7.68 39.66
C SER A 5 -22.06 -8.06 38.75
N ILE A 6 -22.28 -8.03 37.47
CA ILE A 6 -21.24 -8.24 36.48
C ILE A 6 -20.34 -6.99 36.51
N ASN A 7 -19.07 -7.21 36.76
CA ASN A 7 -18.09 -6.13 36.86
C ASN A 7 -17.91 -5.49 35.46
N SER A 8 -17.98 -4.17 35.38
CA SER A 8 -17.85 -3.39 34.14
C SER A 8 -16.54 -3.74 33.38
N ILE A 9 -15.49 -4.09 34.11
CA ILE A 9 -14.19 -4.51 33.53
C ILE A 9 -14.33 -5.85 32.79
N ASP A 10 -15.13 -6.79 33.30
CA ASP A 10 -15.33 -8.08 32.65
C ASP A 10 -16.21 -7.96 31.38
N LEU A 11 -17.13 -7.01 31.38
CA LEU A 11 -17.91 -6.67 30.17
C LEU A 11 -17.03 -6.04 29.09
N LEU A 12 -16.16 -5.12 29.44
CA LEU A 12 -15.21 -4.50 28.50
C LEU A 12 -14.23 -5.52 27.91
N LYS A 13 -13.67 -6.40 28.72
CA LYS A 13 -12.79 -7.51 28.26
C LYS A 13 -13.51 -8.48 27.32
N LYS A 14 -14.78 -8.80 27.61
CA LYS A 14 -15.60 -9.61 26.74
C LYS A 14 -15.94 -8.93 25.41
N GLN A 15 -16.18 -7.62 25.44
CA GLN A 15 -16.49 -6.82 24.27
C GLN A 15 -15.25 -6.67 23.38
N ASP A 16 -14.08 -6.48 23.96
CA ASP A 16 -12.80 -6.46 23.25
C ASP A 16 -12.47 -7.79 22.58
N ALA A 17 -12.71 -8.91 23.26
CA ALA A 17 -12.52 -10.24 22.70
C ALA A 17 -13.49 -10.54 21.56
N LEU A 18 -14.76 -10.06 21.64
CA LEU A 18 -15.76 -10.18 20.58
C LEU A 18 -15.44 -9.29 19.37
N ASN A 19 -14.94 -8.09 19.61
CA ASN A 19 -14.51 -7.18 18.55
C ASN A 19 -13.31 -7.72 17.80
N ARG A 20 -12.33 -8.29 18.49
CA ARG A 20 -11.18 -8.97 17.89
C ARG A 20 -11.60 -10.15 17.00
N ARG A 21 -12.52 -11.00 17.47
CA ARG A 21 -13.02 -12.13 16.69
C ARG A 21 -13.80 -11.70 15.45
N LYS A 22 -14.71 -10.74 15.58
CA LYS A 22 -15.47 -10.21 14.44
C LYS A 22 -14.58 -9.53 13.42
N PHE A 23 -13.56 -8.80 13.89
CA PHE A 23 -12.58 -8.15 13.05
C PHE A 23 -11.78 -9.16 12.22
N LEU A 24 -11.27 -10.22 12.83
CA LEU A 24 -10.55 -11.28 12.13
C LEU A 24 -11.46 -12.07 11.15
N GLN A 25 -12.70 -12.34 11.51
CA GLN A 25 -13.66 -13.03 10.65
C GLN A 25 -14.10 -12.21 9.43
N SER A 26 -14.24 -10.89 9.57
CA SER A 26 -14.61 -10.01 8.45
C SER A 26 -13.46 -9.71 7.50
N SER A 27 -12.22 -10.01 7.88
CA SER A 27 -11.00 -9.72 7.13
C SER A 27 -10.46 -10.92 6.36
N ALA A 28 -11.23 -12.01 6.29
CA ALA A 28 -10.84 -13.27 5.63
C ALA A 28 -10.40 -13.12 4.15
N ASN A 29 -10.63 -11.97 3.54
CA ASN A 29 -10.27 -11.68 2.16
C ASN A 29 -9.09 -10.70 1.99
N GLY A 30 -8.36 -10.35 3.05
CA GLY A 30 -7.29 -9.37 2.99
C GLY A 30 -5.90 -9.95 3.21
N LEU A 31 -4.91 -9.47 2.47
CA LEU A 31 -3.48 -9.79 2.61
C LEU A 31 -2.97 -9.65 4.06
N GLY A 32 -3.59 -8.80 4.87
CA GLY A 32 -3.24 -8.60 6.28
C GLY A 32 -3.42 -9.85 7.15
N VAL A 33 -4.43 -10.67 6.88
CA VAL A 33 -4.68 -11.90 7.66
C VAL A 33 -3.63 -12.96 7.31
N ILE A 34 -3.26 -13.08 6.04
CA ILE A 34 -2.22 -14.03 5.60
C ILE A 34 -0.88 -13.67 6.23
N PHE A 35 -0.56 -12.38 6.26
CA PHE A 35 0.68 -11.89 6.86
C PHE A 35 0.71 -12.07 8.39
N LEU A 36 -0.38 -11.74 9.07
CA LEU A 36 -0.51 -11.87 10.52
C LEU A 36 -0.41 -13.32 10.97
N ALA A 37 -1.06 -14.19 10.27
CA ALA A 37 -1.13 -15.60 10.59
C ALA A 37 0.23 -16.32 10.43
N ASN A 38 0.99 -15.91 9.43
CA ASN A 38 2.36 -16.41 9.26
C ASN A 38 3.32 -15.91 10.36
N LEU A 39 2.99 -14.80 11.02
CA LEU A 39 3.83 -14.22 12.08
C LEU A 39 3.52 -14.75 13.48
N LEU A 40 2.27 -15.13 13.74
CA LEU A 40 1.83 -15.53 15.09
C LEU A 40 2.21 -16.97 15.45
N GLY A 41 2.51 -17.86 14.51
CA GLY A 41 3.12 -19.17 14.73
C GLY A 41 2.50 -20.09 15.80
N GLU A 42 1.33 -19.79 16.33
CA GLU A 42 0.64 -20.60 17.33
C GLU A 42 -0.12 -21.75 16.67
N GLU A 43 0.24 -22.97 17.04
CA GLU A 43 -0.20 -24.23 16.45
C GLU A 43 -1.69 -24.58 16.73
N ASP A 44 -2.44 -23.84 17.58
CA ASP A 44 -3.74 -24.28 18.08
C ASP A 44 -4.85 -23.24 18.05
N SER A 45 -5.14 -22.62 16.91
CA SER A 45 -6.33 -21.77 16.81
C SER A 45 -7.11 -21.92 15.50
N TYR A 46 -8.15 -22.73 15.58
CA TYR A 46 -9.30 -22.73 14.66
C TYR A 46 -9.04 -22.88 13.16
N GLY A 47 -8.71 -24.07 12.71
CA GLY A 47 -9.08 -24.53 11.35
C GLY A 47 -8.32 -23.93 10.17
N PHE A 48 -7.49 -22.93 10.36
CA PHE A 48 -6.56 -22.44 9.37
C PHE A 48 -5.16 -22.92 9.72
N GLN A 49 -4.67 -23.95 9.05
CA GLN A 49 -3.26 -24.30 9.08
C GLN A 49 -2.47 -23.21 8.36
N PHE A 50 -1.97 -22.24 9.09
CA PHE A 50 -1.00 -21.30 8.55
C PHE A 50 0.31 -22.04 8.30
N LYS A 51 0.70 -22.14 7.05
CA LYS A 51 2.04 -22.64 6.72
C LYS A 51 3.06 -21.71 7.39
N LYS A 52 4.06 -22.29 8.06
CA LYS A 52 5.20 -21.53 8.58
C LYS A 52 5.73 -20.61 7.47
N PRO A 53 6.12 -19.38 7.77
CA PRO A 53 6.66 -18.49 6.76
C PRO A 53 7.85 -19.16 6.07
N ASN A 54 7.94 -19.01 4.74
CA ASN A 54 9.01 -19.62 3.96
C ASN A 54 10.40 -19.11 4.39
N PHE A 55 10.44 -17.97 5.05
CA PHE A 55 11.67 -17.34 5.53
C PHE A 55 11.46 -16.87 6.97
N ILE A 56 12.52 -16.98 7.78
CA ILE A 56 12.52 -16.46 9.15
C ILE A 56 12.41 -14.94 9.08
N PRO A 57 11.40 -14.31 9.71
CA PRO A 57 11.25 -12.86 9.73
C PRO A 57 12.46 -12.18 10.40
N LYS A 58 13.07 -11.23 9.71
CA LYS A 58 14.22 -10.47 10.23
C LYS A 58 13.84 -9.03 10.60
N ALA A 59 12.84 -8.48 9.94
CA ALA A 59 12.40 -7.10 10.15
C ALA A 59 11.65 -6.96 11.48
N LYS A 60 12.08 -6.01 12.30
CA LYS A 60 11.46 -5.67 13.59
C LYS A 60 10.68 -4.35 13.53
N ARG A 61 10.93 -3.53 12.53
CA ARG A 61 10.33 -2.21 12.34
C ARG A 61 10.07 -1.98 10.88
N VAL A 62 8.99 -1.25 10.58
CA VAL A 62 8.62 -0.85 9.22
C VAL A 62 8.54 0.67 9.18
N ILE A 63 9.22 1.28 8.23
CA ILE A 63 9.06 2.70 7.89
C ILE A 63 8.41 2.74 6.50
N TYR A 64 7.20 3.26 6.44
CA TYR A 64 6.44 3.39 5.21
C TYR A 64 6.52 4.82 4.69
N LEU A 65 7.31 5.05 3.64
CA LEU A 65 7.47 6.36 3.01
C LEU A 65 6.50 6.45 1.82
N PHE A 66 5.40 7.14 2.04
CA PHE A 66 4.39 7.32 1.01
C PHE A 66 4.60 8.64 0.26
N GLN A 67 4.73 8.57 -1.05
CA GLN A 67 4.75 9.72 -1.93
C GLN A 67 3.41 9.81 -2.67
N SER A 68 2.65 10.87 -2.35
CA SER A 68 1.37 11.14 -3.00
C SER A 68 1.56 11.78 -4.39
N GLY A 69 0.44 11.96 -5.11
CA GLY A 69 0.43 12.70 -6.38
C GLY A 69 0.65 11.85 -7.63
N GLY A 70 0.81 10.53 -7.48
CA GLY A 70 0.92 9.62 -8.62
C GLY A 70 2.12 9.89 -9.51
N PRO A 71 3.37 9.88 -9.00
CA PRO A 71 4.55 10.09 -9.83
C PRO A 71 4.61 9.07 -10.96
N SER A 72 5.04 9.53 -12.14
CA SER A 72 5.10 8.68 -13.35
C SER A 72 6.16 7.58 -13.19
N GLN A 73 5.73 6.34 -13.10
CA GLN A 73 6.65 5.20 -13.03
C GLN A 73 7.55 5.09 -14.28
N MET A 74 7.04 5.46 -15.45
CA MET A 74 7.81 5.42 -16.71
C MET A 74 8.92 6.46 -16.74
N ASP A 75 8.75 7.56 -16.03
CA ASP A 75 9.75 8.62 -15.95
C ASP A 75 10.77 8.40 -14.83
N LEU A 76 10.49 7.48 -13.90
CA LEU A 76 11.31 7.28 -12.71
C LEU A 76 11.99 5.91 -12.63
N PHE A 77 11.23 4.81 -12.88
CA PHE A 77 11.67 3.46 -12.53
C PHE A 77 11.53 2.42 -13.66
N ASP A 78 10.73 2.71 -14.68
CA ASP A 78 10.34 1.71 -15.67
C ASP A 78 10.36 2.27 -17.10
N PRO A 79 11.56 2.53 -17.66
CA PRO A 79 11.68 3.07 -19.00
C PRO A 79 11.07 2.14 -20.04
N LYS A 80 10.40 2.71 -21.03
CA LYS A 80 9.79 1.99 -22.15
C LYS A 80 10.38 2.48 -23.48
N PRO A 81 11.65 2.16 -23.79
CA PRO A 81 12.35 2.73 -24.96
C PRO A 81 11.65 2.43 -26.29
N LYS A 82 10.90 1.33 -26.37
CA LYS A 82 10.14 0.99 -27.57
C LYS A 82 9.01 1.97 -27.88
N LEU A 83 8.53 2.75 -26.90
CA LEU A 83 7.49 3.74 -27.11
C LEU A 83 7.98 4.92 -27.97
N GLU A 84 9.29 5.15 -28.05
CA GLU A 84 9.86 6.23 -28.86
C GLU A 84 9.44 6.13 -30.34
N LYS A 85 9.36 4.92 -30.87
CA LYS A 85 8.90 4.66 -32.26
C LYS A 85 7.43 5.02 -32.48
N HIS A 86 6.70 5.23 -31.40
CA HIS A 86 5.26 5.54 -31.41
C HIS A 86 4.95 6.96 -30.90
N ARG A 87 5.97 7.75 -30.59
CA ARG A 87 5.82 9.14 -30.10
C ARG A 87 4.82 9.91 -30.96
N GLY A 88 3.84 10.52 -30.32
CA GLY A 88 2.80 11.33 -30.95
C GLY A 88 1.77 10.59 -31.78
N LYS A 89 1.90 9.27 -31.97
CA LYS A 89 0.88 8.46 -32.64
C LYS A 89 -0.28 8.20 -31.69
N GLU A 90 -1.47 8.09 -32.26
CA GLU A 90 -2.67 7.75 -31.48
C GLU A 90 -2.52 6.37 -30.80
N LEU A 91 -2.97 6.27 -29.57
CA LEU A 91 -2.97 5.01 -28.81
C LEU A 91 -3.87 3.98 -29.51
N PRO A 92 -3.35 2.81 -29.92
CA PRO A 92 -4.15 1.81 -30.61
C PRO A 92 -5.33 1.32 -29.77
N ASN A 93 -6.47 1.09 -30.40
CA ASN A 93 -7.65 0.56 -29.73
C ASN A 93 -7.41 -0.79 -29.07
N SER A 94 -6.49 -1.60 -29.59
CA SER A 94 -6.07 -2.88 -28.97
C SER A 94 -5.42 -2.71 -27.61
N ILE A 95 -4.76 -1.57 -27.38
CA ILE A 95 -4.12 -1.24 -26.09
C ILE A 95 -5.11 -0.47 -25.21
N ARG A 96 -5.81 0.52 -25.78
CA ARG A 96 -6.82 1.29 -25.05
C ARG A 96 -7.91 0.40 -24.48
N GLY A 97 -8.39 -0.57 -25.27
CA GLY A 97 -9.43 -1.51 -24.87
C GLY A 97 -10.67 -0.82 -24.32
N LYS A 98 -11.20 -1.38 -23.24
CA LYS A 98 -12.35 -0.83 -22.50
C LYS A 98 -11.92 -0.06 -21.24
N GLN A 99 -10.68 0.42 -21.17
CA GLN A 99 -10.21 1.14 -20.00
C GLN A 99 -11.09 2.36 -19.72
N ARG A 100 -11.48 2.50 -18.46
CA ARG A 100 -12.18 3.66 -17.97
C ARG A 100 -11.23 4.86 -17.98
N LEU A 101 -11.65 5.95 -18.61
CA LEU A 101 -10.89 7.20 -18.62
C LEU A 101 -11.20 8.02 -17.37
N THR A 102 -10.23 8.82 -16.92
CA THR A 102 -10.46 9.83 -15.88
C THR A 102 -11.33 10.95 -16.40
N GLY A 103 -12.01 11.70 -15.53
CA GLY A 103 -12.78 12.88 -15.92
C GLY A 103 -11.97 13.90 -16.73
N MET A 104 -10.66 14.03 -16.43
CA MET A 104 -9.76 14.94 -17.14
C MET A 104 -9.47 14.51 -18.58
N THR A 105 -9.45 13.21 -18.85
CA THR A 105 -9.10 12.66 -20.17
C THR A 105 -10.32 12.22 -20.97
N ALA A 106 -11.48 12.14 -20.35
CA ALA A 106 -12.72 11.63 -20.99
C ALA A 106 -13.14 12.45 -22.23
N ASN A 107 -12.86 13.76 -22.23
CA ASN A 107 -13.21 14.67 -23.33
C ASN A 107 -12.06 14.89 -24.34
N GLN A 108 -10.92 14.22 -24.17
CA GLN A 108 -9.83 14.31 -25.14
C GLN A 108 -10.19 13.56 -26.42
N LYS A 109 -10.02 14.26 -27.55
CA LYS A 109 -10.29 13.67 -28.87
C LYS A 109 -9.22 12.67 -29.28
N THR A 110 -8.00 12.84 -28.78
CA THR A 110 -6.82 12.04 -29.12
C THR A 110 -6.07 11.66 -27.85
N LEU A 111 -5.45 10.49 -27.85
CA LEU A 111 -4.61 9.97 -26.76
C LEU A 111 -3.22 9.64 -27.34
N PRO A 112 -2.37 10.65 -27.60
CA PRO A 112 -1.07 10.42 -28.20
C PRO A 112 -0.12 9.70 -27.25
N VAL A 113 0.62 8.73 -27.78
CA VAL A 113 1.68 8.04 -27.06
C VAL A 113 2.80 9.02 -26.71
N THR A 114 3.10 9.13 -25.44
CA THR A 114 4.13 10.05 -24.92
C THR A 114 5.18 9.25 -24.15
N PRO A 115 6.30 8.88 -24.78
CA PRO A 115 7.43 8.25 -24.06
C PRO A 115 8.12 9.23 -23.14
N THR A 116 8.89 8.71 -22.18
CA THR A 116 9.70 9.53 -21.27
C THR A 116 10.69 10.41 -22.06
N LYS A 117 10.96 11.59 -21.53
CA LYS A 117 12.01 12.50 -22.03
C LYS A 117 13.30 12.43 -21.23
N TYR A 118 13.28 11.68 -20.13
CA TYR A 118 14.40 11.58 -19.20
C TYR A 118 15.32 10.42 -19.56
N SER A 119 16.60 10.60 -19.29
CA SER A 119 17.60 9.58 -19.45
C SER A 119 17.59 8.61 -18.26
N PHE A 120 17.99 7.37 -18.54
CA PHE A 120 18.12 6.32 -17.54
C PHE A 120 19.56 5.83 -17.53
N SER A 121 20.04 5.51 -16.35
CA SER A 121 21.35 4.92 -16.13
C SER A 121 21.25 3.69 -15.24
N THR A 122 22.20 2.79 -15.40
CA THR A 122 22.32 1.59 -14.58
C THR A 122 23.14 1.90 -13.34
N TYR A 123 22.66 1.50 -12.19
CA TYR A 123 23.28 1.71 -10.89
C TYR A 123 23.50 0.40 -10.13
N GLY A 124 24.56 0.41 -9.29
CA GLY A 124 24.90 -0.69 -8.41
C GLY A 124 25.34 -1.97 -9.14
N GLN A 125 25.63 -2.99 -8.36
CA GLN A 125 25.97 -4.32 -8.87
C GLN A 125 24.72 -5.08 -9.36
N SER A 126 23.54 -4.74 -8.81
CA SER A 126 22.26 -5.29 -9.21
C SER A 126 21.83 -4.88 -10.63
N GLY A 127 22.48 -3.86 -11.21
CA GLY A 127 22.11 -3.35 -12.52
C GLY A 127 20.76 -2.65 -12.56
N LEU A 128 20.37 -1.98 -11.47
CA LEU A 128 19.11 -1.29 -11.37
C LEU A 128 19.05 -0.05 -12.27
N GLU A 129 18.11 -0.01 -13.20
CA GLU A 129 17.86 1.16 -14.05
C GLU A 129 17.03 2.20 -13.31
N LEU A 130 17.55 3.41 -13.17
CA LEU A 130 16.87 4.57 -12.58
C LEU A 130 17.01 5.78 -13.46
N SER A 131 16.00 6.64 -13.41
CA SER A 131 15.99 7.94 -14.09
C SER A 131 17.00 8.91 -13.49
N GLU A 132 17.51 9.82 -14.31
CA GLU A 132 18.33 10.97 -13.89
C GLU A 132 17.64 11.83 -12.82
N LEU A 133 16.33 11.75 -12.68
CA LEU A 133 15.55 12.43 -11.65
C LEU A 133 15.80 11.88 -10.24
N LEU A 134 16.42 10.70 -10.13
CA LEU A 134 16.59 9.98 -8.87
C LEU A 134 18.08 9.76 -8.50
N PRO A 135 18.92 10.80 -8.53
CA PRO A 135 20.38 10.63 -8.35
C PRO A 135 20.76 10.08 -6.98
N ASN A 136 19.97 10.37 -5.96
CA ASN A 136 20.24 9.90 -4.60
C ASN A 136 19.85 8.43 -4.40
N LEU A 137 18.81 7.94 -5.07
CA LEU A 137 18.45 6.53 -5.04
C LEU A 137 19.49 5.65 -5.72
N GLY A 138 20.18 6.16 -6.74
CA GLY A 138 21.27 5.46 -7.40
C GLY A 138 22.41 5.06 -6.46
N ARG A 139 22.63 5.83 -5.38
CA ARG A 139 23.68 5.53 -4.37
C ARG A 139 23.35 4.32 -3.50
N VAL A 140 22.10 3.94 -3.40
CA VAL A 140 21.61 2.82 -2.59
C VAL A 140 20.92 1.77 -3.44
N ALA A 141 21.25 1.72 -4.74
CA ALA A 141 20.60 0.85 -5.71
C ALA A 141 20.60 -0.62 -5.31
N ASP A 142 21.70 -1.10 -4.72
CA ASP A 142 21.85 -2.49 -4.30
C ASP A 142 21.01 -2.85 -3.07
N GLU A 143 20.54 -1.85 -2.34
CA GLU A 143 19.63 -2.01 -1.19
C GLU A 143 18.15 -1.96 -1.59
N LEU A 144 17.86 -1.70 -2.88
CA LEU A 144 16.50 -1.48 -3.36
C LEU A 144 15.94 -2.71 -4.09
N CYS A 145 14.66 -2.95 -3.88
CA CYS A 145 13.87 -3.86 -4.67
C CYS A 145 12.72 -3.09 -5.34
N ILE A 146 12.77 -2.93 -6.66
CA ILE A 146 11.72 -2.24 -7.42
C ILE A 146 10.70 -3.24 -7.96
N VAL A 147 9.46 -3.13 -7.50
CA VAL A 147 8.36 -4.00 -7.93
C VAL A 147 7.53 -3.27 -8.99
N ARG A 148 7.81 -3.53 -10.27
CA ARG A 148 7.18 -2.86 -11.42
C ARG A 148 5.80 -3.40 -11.79
N SER A 149 5.39 -4.53 -11.21
CA SER A 149 4.15 -5.25 -11.53
C SER A 149 2.97 -4.89 -10.64
N ILE A 150 3.12 -3.94 -9.72
CA ILE A 150 2.02 -3.52 -8.86
C ILE A 150 0.98 -2.76 -9.68
N HIS A 151 -0.28 -3.13 -9.50
CA HIS A 151 -1.40 -2.65 -10.27
C HIS A 151 -2.60 -2.35 -9.36
N SER A 152 -3.37 -1.34 -9.74
CA SER A 152 -4.64 -0.98 -9.10
C SER A 152 -5.63 -0.53 -10.17
N GLU A 153 -6.90 -0.85 -9.98
CA GLU A 153 -8.00 -0.36 -10.83
C GLU A 153 -8.49 1.05 -10.43
N ALA A 154 -7.93 1.63 -9.38
CA ALA A 154 -8.28 2.97 -8.95
C ALA A 154 -7.75 4.01 -9.95
N ILE A 155 -8.66 4.79 -10.54
CA ILE A 155 -8.32 5.77 -11.57
C ILE A 155 -8.08 7.19 -11.03
N ASN A 156 -8.44 7.46 -9.78
CA ASN A 156 -8.24 8.73 -9.11
C ASN A 156 -7.33 8.57 -7.91
N HIS A 157 -6.67 9.66 -7.50
CA HIS A 157 -5.72 9.65 -6.41
C HIS A 157 -6.33 9.22 -5.07
N ASP A 158 -7.49 9.76 -4.69
CA ASP A 158 -8.12 9.46 -3.40
C ASP A 158 -8.46 7.97 -3.22
N PRO A 159 -9.22 7.31 -4.12
CA PRO A 159 -9.44 5.88 -4.01
C PRO A 159 -8.16 5.05 -4.17
N ALA A 160 -7.17 5.51 -4.94
CA ALA A 160 -5.89 4.82 -5.09
C ALA A 160 -5.07 4.87 -3.80
N ILE A 161 -5.00 6.01 -3.13
CA ILE A 161 -4.34 6.17 -1.84
C ILE A 161 -5.02 5.31 -0.78
N THR A 162 -6.36 5.36 -0.73
CA THR A 162 -7.15 4.56 0.21
C THR A 162 -6.90 3.07 -0.02
N PHE A 163 -6.90 2.62 -1.29
CA PHE A 163 -6.60 1.23 -1.65
C PHE A 163 -5.19 0.81 -1.21
N LEU A 164 -4.18 1.64 -1.49
CA LEU A 164 -2.79 1.33 -1.14
C LEU A 164 -2.60 1.18 0.38
N GLN A 165 -3.31 1.97 1.17
CA GLN A 165 -3.17 1.98 2.62
C GLN A 165 -4.05 0.96 3.34
N THR A 166 -5.20 0.60 2.77
CA THR A 166 -6.23 -0.21 3.45
C THR A 166 -6.60 -1.49 2.71
N GLY A 167 -6.15 -1.67 1.46
CA GLY A 167 -6.55 -2.76 0.58
C GLY A 167 -7.95 -2.60 -0.02
N PHE A 168 -8.58 -1.43 0.13
CA PHE A 168 -9.91 -1.16 -0.41
C PHE A 168 -10.07 0.30 -0.85
N GLN A 169 -10.82 0.57 -1.92
CA GLN A 169 -10.93 1.90 -2.50
C GLN A 169 -11.83 2.86 -1.71
N LEU A 170 -12.73 2.33 -0.86
CA LEU A 170 -13.61 3.14 -0.03
C LEU A 170 -13.03 3.27 1.38
N SER A 171 -13.22 4.41 2.00
CA SER A 171 -12.83 4.68 3.39
C SER A 171 -13.57 3.78 4.38
N GLY A 172 -13.05 3.69 5.61
CA GLY A 172 -13.69 2.95 6.71
C GLY A 172 -13.02 1.60 7.03
N ARG A 173 -11.89 1.28 6.38
CA ARG A 173 -11.07 0.11 6.75
C ARG A 173 -9.78 0.56 7.41
N PRO A 174 -9.27 -0.21 8.38
CA PRO A 174 -8.00 0.10 9.03
C PRO A 174 -6.84 0.10 8.04
N SER A 175 -5.88 0.97 8.29
CA SER A 175 -4.63 1.00 7.52
C SER A 175 -3.72 -0.18 7.85
N ILE A 176 -2.72 -0.43 7.00
CA ILE A 176 -1.73 -1.50 7.21
C ILE A 176 -1.03 -1.38 8.57
N GLY A 177 -0.70 -0.16 9.03
CA GLY A 177 -0.08 0.06 10.33
C GLY A 177 -1.02 -0.26 11.49
N SER A 178 -2.31 0.06 11.37
CA SER A 178 -3.34 -0.31 12.33
C SER A 178 -3.48 -1.84 12.43
N TRP A 179 -3.46 -2.54 11.28
CA TRP A 179 -3.49 -3.99 11.24
C TRP A 179 -2.29 -4.63 11.92
N VAL A 180 -1.09 -4.13 11.61
CA VAL A 180 0.15 -4.61 12.22
C VAL A 180 0.11 -4.41 13.74
N SER A 181 -0.27 -3.21 14.20
CA SER A 181 -0.38 -2.92 15.63
C SER A 181 -1.42 -3.78 16.33
N TYR A 182 -2.56 -4.01 15.69
CA TYR A 182 -3.62 -4.85 16.23
C TYR A 182 -3.21 -6.32 16.37
N GLY A 183 -2.54 -6.86 15.36
CA GLY A 183 -2.20 -8.27 15.34
C GLY A 183 -0.92 -8.63 16.09
N LEU A 184 0.10 -7.79 15.99
CA LEU A 184 1.41 -8.05 16.57
C LEU A 184 1.64 -7.30 17.90
N GLY A 185 0.80 -6.31 18.20
CA GLY A 185 0.98 -5.47 19.38
C GLY A 185 2.15 -4.50 19.23
N SER A 186 2.70 -4.09 20.37
CA SER A 186 3.85 -3.21 20.46
C SER A 186 4.96 -3.87 21.29
N MET A 187 6.19 -3.71 20.84
CA MET A 187 7.38 -4.07 21.65
C MET A 187 7.65 -3.05 22.76
N ASN A 188 7.04 -1.89 22.72
CA ASN A 188 7.18 -0.82 23.69
C ASN A 188 5.84 -0.57 24.39
N ARG A 189 5.88 -0.41 25.72
CA ARG A 189 4.69 -0.14 26.54
C ARG A 189 4.38 1.34 26.67
N ASP A 190 5.37 2.20 26.48
CA ASP A 190 5.29 3.63 26.75
C ASP A 190 5.17 4.50 25.50
N LEU A 191 5.35 3.90 24.31
CA LEU A 191 5.26 4.59 23.02
C LEU A 191 4.20 3.96 22.11
N PRO A 192 3.58 4.76 21.24
CA PRO A 192 2.64 4.25 20.24
C PRO A 192 3.31 3.20 19.33
N ALA A 193 2.60 2.11 19.07
CA ALA A 193 3.06 1.06 18.15
C ALA A 193 3.06 1.52 16.69
N TYR A 194 2.18 2.46 16.35
CA TYR A 194 1.98 2.99 15.01
C TYR A 194 1.88 4.51 15.06
N VAL A 195 2.69 5.18 14.25
CA VAL A 195 2.74 6.64 14.17
C VAL A 195 2.60 7.05 12.71
N VAL A 196 1.68 7.96 12.43
CA VAL A 196 1.51 8.60 11.13
C VAL A 196 2.03 10.03 11.20
N MET A 197 2.98 10.34 10.34
CA MET A 197 3.50 11.69 10.20
C MET A 197 3.10 12.24 8.84
N THR A 198 2.46 13.41 8.83
CA THR A 198 2.07 14.12 7.61
C THR A 198 2.90 15.37 7.46
N SER A 199 3.43 15.63 6.25
CA SER A 199 4.01 16.94 5.95
C SER A 199 2.88 17.97 5.91
N ARG A 200 3.09 19.15 6.47
CA ARG A 200 2.18 20.29 6.25
C ARG A 200 2.27 20.69 4.78
N GLY A 201 1.31 20.27 3.98
CA GLY A 201 1.10 20.81 2.65
C GLY A 201 0.64 22.26 2.77
N GLY A 202 1.29 23.16 2.03
CA GLY A 202 0.77 24.51 1.85
C GLY A 202 -0.55 24.47 1.10
N SER A 203 -1.48 25.32 1.47
CA SER A 203 -2.68 25.78 0.77
C SER A 203 -3.51 24.78 -0.05
N GLY A 204 -4.68 24.50 0.40
CA GLY A 204 -5.95 24.33 -0.34
C GLY A 204 -6.16 23.13 -1.24
N ASP A 205 -5.19 22.69 -1.99
CA ASP A 205 -5.31 21.64 -3.01
C ASP A 205 -4.58 20.32 -2.65
N ALA A 206 -4.18 20.18 -1.40
CA ALA A 206 -3.52 18.96 -0.94
C ALA A 206 -4.51 17.79 -0.99
N GLN A 207 -4.25 16.85 -1.88
CA GLN A 207 -4.93 15.58 -1.89
C GLN A 207 -4.74 14.90 -0.53
N PRO A 208 -5.73 14.15 -0.05
CA PRO A 208 -5.62 13.48 1.23
C PRO A 208 -4.40 12.57 1.22
N LEU A 209 -3.43 12.87 2.09
CA LEU A 209 -2.19 12.10 2.26
C LEU A 209 -2.38 10.86 3.13
N TYR A 210 -3.55 10.71 3.72
CA TYR A 210 -3.89 9.64 4.66
C TYR A 210 -5.28 9.11 4.34
N SER A 211 -5.47 7.81 4.55
CA SER A 211 -6.80 7.27 4.53
C SER A 211 -7.56 7.90 5.70
N ARG A 212 -8.78 8.26 5.46
CA ARG A 212 -9.69 8.66 6.52
C ARG A 212 -9.87 7.45 7.44
N LEU A 213 -9.09 7.45 8.51
CA LEU A 213 -9.18 6.48 9.60
C LEU A 213 -10.49 6.65 10.35
#